data_d6ad545ef20b5d1ad31fc747186fc195
#
_entry.id   d6ad545ef20b5d1ad31fc747186fc195
#
_cell.length_a   1.000
_cell.length_b   1.000
_cell.length_c   1.000
_cell.angle_alpha   90.00
_cell.angle_beta   90.00
_cell.angle_gamma   90.00
#
_symmetry.space_group_name_H-M   'P 1'
#
loop_
_entity.id
_entity.type
_entity.pdbx_description
1 polymer ?
#
loop_
_entity_poly.entity_id
_entity_poly.type
_entity_poly.pdbx_seq_one_letter_code
_entity_poly.pdbx_strand_id
1 'polypeptide(L)'
;MGIFGGNKTPKNDWSAMSTVINAEAKLQALGEITPSRRAGVIYRNDESNSFQHDIKIELNEVLYSGAGATKTSFEIEDDDRGMRWIVLEDGKFDDLVSTVYTVGNAIGMNDGADNLLAAVFELYFTGTVEDNTYRSGLRTYWIYRYDRKAFYPFVPTGESEGDRDRPTEARLGQDLRKHGLAVEKSLTEWMGLWGIPF
;
A
#
# COMPACT_ATOMS: atom_id res chain seq x y z
N MET A 1 39.33 -7.93 20.19
CA MET A 1 38.35 -8.52 19.27
C MET A 1 37.05 -7.78 19.49
N GLY A 2 36.77 -6.78 18.66
CA GLY A 2 35.55 -5.96 18.73
C GLY A 2 34.48 -6.56 17.86
N ILE A 3 33.38 -6.97 18.47
CA ILE A 3 32.17 -7.41 17.76
C ILE A 3 31.40 -6.14 17.38
N PHE A 4 31.47 -5.72 16.12
CA PHE A 4 30.59 -4.70 15.56
C PHE A 4 29.20 -5.31 15.38
N GLY A 5 28.40 -5.27 16.43
CA GLY A 5 26.96 -5.40 16.34
C GLY A 5 26.39 -4.14 15.73
N GLY A 6 26.22 -4.12 14.42
CA GLY A 6 25.50 -3.03 13.75
C GLY A 6 24.07 -3.02 14.25
N ASN A 7 23.73 -2.10 15.13
CA ASN A 7 22.36 -1.72 15.44
C ASN A 7 21.70 -1.26 14.13
N LYS A 8 20.99 -2.17 13.45
CA LYS A 8 20.05 -1.78 12.40
C LYS A 8 18.94 -0.99 13.11
N THR A 9 18.99 0.33 13.02
CA THR A 9 17.88 1.19 13.39
C THR A 9 16.62 0.61 12.73
N PRO A 10 15.52 0.37 13.46
CA PRO A 10 14.29 -0.11 12.87
C PRO A 10 13.93 0.84 11.73
N LYS A 11 13.77 0.34 10.50
CA LYS A 11 13.31 1.18 9.42
C LYS A 11 11.93 1.70 9.82
N ASN A 12 11.83 3.01 9.96
CA ASN A 12 10.57 3.71 10.13
C ASN A 12 9.71 3.38 8.91
N ASP A 13 8.42 3.13 9.09
CA ASP A 13 7.51 2.79 8.00
C ASP A 13 7.50 3.84 6.90
N TRP A 14 7.65 5.12 7.23
CA TRP A 14 7.80 6.19 6.26
C TRP A 14 9.01 5.98 5.33
N SER A 15 10.17 5.63 5.87
CA SER A 15 11.37 5.46 5.05
C SER A 15 11.27 4.29 4.06
N ALA A 16 10.46 3.28 4.35
CA ALA A 16 10.16 2.20 3.43
C ALA A 16 9.02 2.57 2.48
N MET A 17 7.94 3.13 3.01
CA MET A 17 6.73 3.46 2.23
C MET A 17 6.99 4.56 1.21
N SER A 18 7.71 5.63 1.57
CA SER A 18 8.00 6.75 0.66
C SER A 18 8.81 6.35 -0.58
N THR A 19 9.48 5.19 -0.58
CA THR A 19 10.18 4.68 -1.77
C THR A 19 9.24 4.41 -2.94
N VAL A 20 7.94 4.22 -2.66
CA VAL A 20 6.92 3.97 -3.69
C VAL A 20 6.73 5.18 -4.61
N ILE A 21 6.88 6.40 -4.09
CA ILE A 21 6.77 7.64 -4.87
C ILE A 21 7.81 7.69 -5.99
N ASN A 22 9.07 7.38 -5.65
CA ASN A 22 10.15 7.38 -6.64
C ASN A 22 10.02 6.24 -7.66
N ALA A 23 9.59 5.06 -7.23
CA ALA A 23 9.40 3.92 -8.11
C ALA A 23 8.25 4.17 -9.10
N GLU A 24 7.14 4.72 -8.60
CA GLU A 24 6.00 5.12 -9.42
C GLU A 24 6.41 6.16 -10.46
N ALA A 25 7.03 7.27 -10.05
CA ALA A 25 7.42 8.35 -10.96
C ALA A 25 8.35 7.86 -12.10
N LYS A 26 9.27 6.92 -11.81
CA LYS A 26 10.17 6.34 -12.82
C LYS A 26 9.42 5.45 -13.80
N LEU A 27 8.54 4.56 -13.35
CA LEU A 27 7.77 3.69 -14.23
C LEU A 27 6.72 4.47 -15.03
N GLN A 28 6.14 5.53 -14.46
CA GLN A 28 5.25 6.43 -15.16
C GLN A 28 6.00 7.18 -16.27
N ALA A 29 7.21 7.66 -16.00
CA ALA A 29 8.05 8.33 -17.00
C ALA A 29 8.45 7.41 -18.15
N LEU A 30 8.53 6.09 -17.92
CA LEU A 30 8.75 5.08 -18.95
C LEU A 30 7.47 4.72 -19.72
N GLY A 31 6.31 5.24 -19.30
CA GLY A 31 5.02 4.92 -19.89
C GLY A 31 4.52 3.50 -19.59
N GLU A 32 5.01 2.88 -18.53
CA GLU A 32 4.67 1.49 -18.17
C GLU A 32 3.46 1.41 -17.25
N ILE A 33 3.30 2.41 -16.35
CA ILE A 33 2.20 2.45 -15.37
C ILE A 33 1.61 3.85 -15.26
N THR A 34 0.40 3.90 -14.68
CA THR A 34 -0.20 5.13 -14.14
C THR A 34 -0.84 4.83 -12.79
N PRO A 35 -0.64 5.67 -11.75
CA PRO A 35 -1.34 5.48 -10.49
C PRO A 35 -2.83 5.79 -10.69
N SER A 36 -3.67 5.06 -9.97
CA SER A 36 -5.03 5.47 -9.75
C SER A 36 -5.07 6.59 -8.69
N ARG A 37 -6.25 7.06 -8.42
CA ARG A 37 -6.47 8.06 -7.36
C ARG A 37 -6.74 7.41 -6.01
N ARG A 38 -6.65 6.08 -5.90
CA ARG A 38 -7.09 5.30 -4.74
C ARG A 38 -5.97 4.51 -4.09
N ALA A 39 -6.07 4.44 -2.79
CA ALA A 39 -5.28 3.57 -1.93
C ALA A 39 -6.13 3.14 -0.74
N GLY A 40 -5.67 2.15 0.01
CA GLY A 40 -6.36 1.71 1.20
C GLY A 40 -5.40 1.27 2.30
N VAL A 41 -5.85 1.41 3.55
CA VAL A 41 -5.22 0.80 4.71
C VAL A 41 -6.15 -0.27 5.23
N ILE A 42 -5.64 -1.50 5.36
CA ILE A 42 -6.39 -2.63 5.90
C ILE A 42 -5.85 -3.00 7.28
N TYR A 43 -6.77 -3.21 8.22
CA TYR A 43 -6.47 -3.63 9.58
C TYR A 43 -7.58 -4.52 10.14
N ARG A 44 -7.28 -5.25 11.23
CA ARG A 44 -8.27 -6.09 11.90
C ARG A 44 -9.27 -5.22 12.65
N ASN A 45 -10.54 -5.48 12.43
CA ASN A 45 -11.59 -4.82 13.19
C ASN A 45 -11.66 -5.40 14.61
N ASP A 46 -11.39 -4.56 15.61
CA ASP A 46 -11.55 -4.89 17.03
C ASP A 46 -12.52 -3.88 17.69
N GLU A 47 -13.79 -4.22 17.71
CA GLU A 47 -14.84 -3.37 18.25
C GLU A 47 -14.68 -3.07 19.76
N SER A 48 -13.83 -3.80 20.47
CA SER A 48 -13.50 -3.53 21.87
C SER A 48 -12.56 -2.35 22.05
N ASN A 49 -11.87 -1.93 20.98
CA ASN A 49 -10.94 -0.80 20.99
C ASN A 49 -11.69 0.53 20.81
N SER A 50 -11.55 1.45 21.76
CA SER A 50 -12.22 2.76 21.72
C SER A 50 -11.85 3.62 20.52
N PHE A 51 -10.60 3.57 20.06
CA PHE A 51 -10.15 4.26 18.86
C PHE A 51 -10.88 3.75 17.63
N GLN A 52 -11.04 2.43 17.50
CA GLN A 52 -11.78 1.85 16.37
C GLN A 52 -13.28 2.18 16.41
N HIS A 53 -13.85 2.29 17.61
CA HIS A 53 -15.25 2.70 17.75
C HIS A 53 -15.47 4.12 17.21
N ASP A 54 -14.55 5.04 17.47
CA ASP A 54 -14.62 6.44 17.07
C ASP A 54 -13.75 6.79 15.84
N ILE A 55 -13.29 5.78 15.11
CA ILE A 55 -12.28 5.89 14.03
C ILE A 55 -12.57 7.01 13.04
N LYS A 56 -13.84 7.23 12.70
CA LYS A 56 -14.23 8.29 11.77
C LYS A 56 -13.99 9.68 12.35
N ILE A 57 -14.22 9.87 13.64
CA ILE A 57 -13.98 11.15 14.34
C ILE A 57 -12.48 11.37 14.45
N GLU A 58 -11.74 10.35 14.89
CA GLU A 58 -10.30 10.39 15.06
C GLU A 58 -9.58 10.70 13.73
N LEU A 59 -9.97 10.04 12.64
CA LEU A 59 -9.39 10.31 11.32
C LEU A 59 -9.74 11.69 10.79
N ASN A 60 -10.94 12.20 11.04
CA ASN A 60 -11.29 13.58 10.68
C ASN A 60 -10.40 14.59 11.42
N GLU A 61 -10.12 14.35 12.69
CA GLU A 61 -9.23 15.22 13.46
C GLU A 61 -7.79 15.16 12.93
N VAL A 62 -7.27 13.95 12.72
CA VAL A 62 -5.89 13.73 12.24
C VAL A 62 -5.67 14.29 10.84
N LEU A 63 -6.64 14.14 9.93
CA LEU A 63 -6.45 14.49 8.52
C LEU A 63 -6.83 15.92 8.19
N TYR A 64 -7.82 16.50 8.88
CA TYR A 64 -8.40 17.79 8.48
C TYR A 64 -8.21 18.91 9.48
N SER A 65 -7.54 18.65 10.62
CA SER A 65 -7.30 19.70 11.61
C SER A 65 -5.90 20.30 11.47
N GLY A 66 -5.82 21.62 11.66
CA GLY A 66 -4.55 22.34 11.72
C GLY A 66 -3.87 22.64 10.37
N ALA A 67 -2.59 23.04 10.45
CA ALA A 67 -1.81 23.47 9.29
C ALA A 67 -1.39 22.35 8.34
N GLY A 68 -1.51 21.09 8.78
CA GLY A 68 -1.19 19.89 8.00
C GLY A 68 -2.40 19.22 7.36
N ALA A 69 -3.56 19.90 7.35
CA ALA A 69 -4.79 19.35 6.78
C ALA A 69 -4.60 18.91 5.32
N THR A 70 -4.99 17.66 5.04
CA THR A 70 -4.95 17.10 3.69
C THR A 70 -6.24 17.43 2.90
N LYS A 71 -6.16 17.25 1.57
CA LYS A 71 -7.34 17.26 0.68
C LYS A 71 -7.81 15.85 0.32
N THR A 72 -7.09 14.83 0.76
CA THR A 72 -7.44 13.44 0.55
C THR A 72 -8.77 13.12 1.23
N SER A 73 -9.72 12.57 0.50
CA SER A 73 -10.96 12.06 1.09
C SER A 73 -10.77 10.64 1.61
N PHE A 74 -11.61 10.21 2.55
CA PHE A 74 -11.61 8.83 3.01
C PHE A 74 -13.02 8.28 3.21
N GLU A 75 -13.14 6.95 3.06
CA GLU A 75 -14.30 6.14 3.40
C GLU A 75 -13.87 4.96 4.25
N ILE A 76 -14.79 4.45 5.07
CA ILE A 76 -14.54 3.29 5.94
C ILE A 76 -15.44 2.17 5.49
N GLU A 77 -14.86 1.01 5.21
CA GLU A 77 -15.58 -0.19 4.78
C GLU A 77 -15.16 -1.39 5.61
N ASP A 78 -16.14 -2.18 6.06
CA ASP A 78 -15.90 -3.45 6.74
C ASP A 78 -16.11 -4.58 5.75
N ASP A 79 -15.20 -5.57 5.74
CA ASP A 79 -15.36 -6.77 4.94
C ASP A 79 -15.99 -7.92 5.77
N ASP A 80 -16.41 -8.96 5.08
CA ASP A 80 -17.03 -10.15 5.68
C ASP A 80 -16.02 -11.08 6.40
N ARG A 81 -14.73 -10.74 6.39
CA ARG A 81 -13.62 -11.48 7.01
C ARG A 81 -13.15 -10.87 8.33
N GLY A 82 -13.84 -9.83 8.81
CA GLY A 82 -13.48 -9.11 10.04
C GLY A 82 -12.33 -8.13 9.85
N MET A 83 -12.09 -7.69 8.61
CA MET A 83 -11.14 -6.63 8.30
C MET A 83 -11.89 -5.33 8.06
N ARG A 84 -11.24 -4.23 8.39
CA ARG A 84 -11.72 -2.87 8.11
C ARG A 84 -10.76 -2.19 7.15
N TRP A 85 -11.31 -1.49 6.19
CA TRP A 85 -10.61 -0.71 5.19
C TRP A 85 -10.83 0.77 5.43
N ILE A 86 -9.74 1.55 5.39
CA ILE A 86 -9.81 2.98 5.18
C ILE A 86 -9.43 3.22 3.73
N VAL A 87 -10.42 3.45 2.89
CA VAL A 87 -10.22 3.77 1.47
C VAL A 87 -9.94 5.25 1.34
N LEU A 88 -8.88 5.60 0.64
CA LEU A 88 -8.38 6.98 0.48
C LEU A 88 -8.38 7.35 -0.99
N GLU A 89 -8.78 8.59 -1.31
CA GLU A 89 -8.74 9.13 -2.67
C GLU A 89 -8.09 10.50 -2.69
N ASP A 90 -7.10 10.68 -3.58
CA ASP A 90 -6.42 11.94 -3.83
C ASP A 90 -6.05 12.11 -5.31
N GLY A 91 -5.98 13.37 -5.77
CA GLY A 91 -5.56 13.70 -7.13
C GLY A 91 -4.07 13.56 -7.39
N LYS A 92 -3.26 13.47 -6.32
CA LYS A 92 -1.80 13.34 -6.38
C LYS A 92 -1.32 12.13 -5.63
N PHE A 93 -0.45 11.37 -6.27
CA PHE A 93 0.04 10.12 -5.69
C PHE A 93 0.92 10.32 -4.45
N ASP A 94 1.76 11.35 -4.44
CA ASP A 94 2.61 11.70 -3.29
C ASP A 94 1.79 12.15 -2.05
N ASP A 95 0.73 12.95 -2.27
CA ASP A 95 -0.21 13.33 -1.20
C ASP A 95 -0.96 12.09 -0.69
N LEU A 96 -1.40 11.20 -1.59
CA LEU A 96 -2.05 9.93 -1.25
C LEU A 96 -1.14 9.04 -0.38
N VAL A 97 0.13 8.87 -0.77
CA VAL A 97 1.12 8.08 -0.01
C VAL A 97 1.34 8.68 1.39
N SER A 98 1.43 10.01 1.48
CA SER A 98 1.60 10.71 2.76
C SER A 98 0.39 10.51 3.67
N THR A 99 -0.82 10.54 3.12
CA THR A 99 -2.06 10.32 3.87
C THR A 99 -2.20 8.86 4.31
N VAL A 100 -1.86 7.90 3.44
CA VAL A 100 -1.81 6.46 3.80
C VAL A 100 -0.88 6.23 4.99
N TYR A 101 0.31 6.84 4.97
CA TYR A 101 1.24 6.76 6.10
C TYR A 101 0.64 7.36 7.37
N THR A 102 0.02 8.54 7.28
CA THR A 102 -0.60 9.23 8.43
C THR A 102 -1.70 8.38 9.06
N VAL A 103 -2.59 7.81 8.24
CA VAL A 103 -3.67 6.91 8.71
C VAL A 103 -3.09 5.65 9.34
N GLY A 104 -2.14 4.98 8.67
CA GLY A 104 -1.50 3.78 9.20
C GLY A 104 -0.79 4.05 10.54
N ASN A 105 -0.11 5.19 10.66
CA ASN A 105 0.55 5.59 11.90
C ASN A 105 -0.47 5.88 13.02
N ALA A 106 -1.58 6.55 12.72
CA ALA A 106 -2.64 6.81 13.69
C ALA A 106 -3.25 5.51 14.22
N ILE A 107 -3.56 4.54 13.34
CA ILE A 107 -4.06 3.22 13.72
C ILE A 107 -3.00 2.49 14.56
N GLY A 108 -1.77 2.40 14.08
CA GLY A 108 -0.69 1.67 14.77
C GLY A 108 -0.36 2.21 16.15
N MET A 109 -0.52 3.50 16.40
CA MET A 109 -0.28 4.14 17.71
C MET A 109 -1.44 3.92 18.72
N ASN A 110 -2.67 3.83 18.24
CA ASN A 110 -3.85 3.82 19.09
C ASN A 110 -4.48 2.43 19.23
N ASP A 111 -4.32 1.58 18.21
CA ASP A 111 -4.94 0.23 18.16
C ASP A 111 -3.91 -0.91 18.27
N GLY A 112 -2.64 -0.57 18.28
CA GLY A 112 -1.54 -1.52 18.27
C GLY A 112 -1.10 -1.90 16.85
N ALA A 113 0.22 -1.97 16.67
CA ALA A 113 0.82 -2.25 15.37
C ALA A 113 0.50 -3.66 14.82
N ASP A 114 0.11 -4.59 15.69
CA ASP A 114 -0.20 -5.97 15.30
C ASP A 114 -1.56 -6.10 14.58
N ASN A 115 -2.44 -5.13 14.74
CA ASN A 115 -3.72 -5.07 14.05
C ASN A 115 -3.60 -4.45 12.65
N LEU A 116 -2.56 -3.65 12.41
CA LEU A 116 -2.31 -3.00 11.13
C LEU A 116 -1.65 -3.98 10.16
N LEU A 117 -2.32 -4.32 9.07
CA LEU A 117 -1.91 -5.40 8.16
C LEU A 117 -1.16 -4.89 6.94
N ALA A 118 -1.80 -4.06 6.13
CA ALA A 118 -1.22 -3.60 4.87
C ALA A 118 -1.72 -2.21 4.45
N ALA A 119 -0.89 -1.55 3.62
CA ALA A 119 -1.33 -0.44 2.78
C ALA A 119 -1.32 -0.90 1.32
N VAL A 120 -2.35 -0.53 0.57
CA VAL A 120 -2.62 -1.01 -0.78
C VAL A 120 -2.74 0.19 -1.72
N PHE A 121 -1.92 0.25 -2.75
CA PHE A 121 -1.93 1.30 -3.76
C PHE A 121 -2.41 0.72 -5.09
N GLU A 122 -3.42 1.31 -5.70
CA GLU A 122 -3.94 0.89 -6.99
C GLU A 122 -3.22 1.61 -8.13
N LEU A 123 -2.78 0.86 -9.15
CA LEU A 123 -2.16 1.36 -10.36
C LEU A 123 -2.65 0.57 -11.57
N TYR A 124 -2.44 1.12 -12.77
CA TYR A 124 -2.77 0.49 -14.03
C TYR A 124 -1.56 0.41 -14.94
N PHE A 125 -1.42 -0.70 -15.65
CA PHE A 125 -0.45 -0.79 -16.74
C PHE A 125 -0.91 0.03 -17.94
N THR A 126 0.00 0.86 -18.49
CA THR A 126 -0.27 1.76 -19.62
C THR A 126 0.55 1.43 -20.86
N GLY A 127 1.50 0.49 -20.76
CA GLY A 127 2.41 0.13 -21.84
C GLY A 127 1.72 -0.12 -23.17
N THR A 128 2.30 0.36 -24.26
CA THR A 128 1.81 0.17 -25.62
C THR A 128 2.10 -1.25 -26.11
N VAL A 129 1.28 -1.75 -27.04
CA VAL A 129 1.30 -3.12 -27.56
C VAL A 129 2.63 -3.51 -28.22
N GLU A 130 3.50 -2.57 -28.58
CA GLU A 130 4.73 -2.80 -29.31
C GLU A 130 5.92 -3.24 -28.45
N ASP A 131 5.97 -2.85 -27.18
CA ASP A 131 7.06 -3.22 -26.25
C ASP A 131 6.65 -4.21 -25.14
N ASN A 132 5.47 -4.71 -25.19
CA ASN A 132 4.83 -5.82 -24.42
C ASN A 132 5.49 -6.29 -23.11
N THR A 133 5.99 -5.38 -22.28
CA THR A 133 6.42 -5.76 -20.95
C THR A 133 5.20 -6.09 -20.08
N TYR A 134 4.18 -5.23 -20.13
CA TYR A 134 2.95 -5.40 -19.38
C TYR A 134 1.70 -5.17 -20.25
N ARG A 135 0.67 -5.97 -20.02
CA ARG A 135 -0.60 -5.83 -20.74
C ARG A 135 -1.32 -4.56 -20.30
N SER A 136 -1.48 -3.61 -21.22
CA SER A 136 -2.17 -2.35 -20.97
C SER A 136 -3.59 -2.53 -20.46
N GLY A 137 -3.99 -1.68 -19.53
CA GLY A 137 -5.32 -1.66 -18.92
C GLY A 137 -5.52 -2.68 -17.78
N LEU A 138 -4.55 -3.56 -17.51
CA LEU A 138 -4.62 -4.40 -16.33
C LEU A 138 -4.33 -3.59 -15.07
N ARG A 139 -5.11 -3.88 -14.05
CA ARG A 139 -4.95 -3.36 -12.71
C ARG A 139 -3.79 -4.07 -12.00
N THR A 140 -3.01 -3.33 -11.26
CA THR A 140 -2.01 -3.87 -10.34
C THR A 140 -2.12 -3.16 -9.01
N TYR A 141 -1.90 -3.88 -7.93
CA TYR A 141 -1.80 -3.32 -6.60
C TYR A 141 -0.39 -3.46 -6.08
N TRP A 142 0.16 -2.38 -5.54
CA TRP A 142 1.42 -2.45 -4.80
C TRP A 142 1.10 -2.45 -3.32
N ILE A 143 1.34 -3.57 -2.68
CA ILE A 143 0.91 -3.85 -1.32
C ILE A 143 2.10 -3.74 -0.37
N TYR A 144 2.03 -2.80 0.57
CA TYR A 144 2.99 -2.65 1.66
C TYR A 144 2.52 -3.44 2.88
N ARG A 145 3.33 -4.37 3.35
CA ARG A 145 3.07 -5.12 4.59
C ARG A 145 3.79 -4.45 5.75
N TYR A 146 3.05 -4.11 6.80
CA TYR A 146 3.61 -3.45 7.97
C TYR A 146 4.52 -4.37 8.78
N ASP A 147 4.21 -5.66 8.90
CA ASP A 147 5.02 -6.66 9.58
C ASP A 147 6.36 -6.95 8.88
N ARG A 148 6.44 -6.77 7.57
CA ARG A 148 7.63 -7.00 6.75
C ARG A 148 8.38 -5.72 6.40
N LYS A 149 7.73 -4.57 6.52
CA LYS A 149 8.25 -3.27 6.06
C LYS A 149 8.73 -3.32 4.62
N ALA A 150 7.96 -4.00 3.78
CA ALA A 150 8.29 -4.25 2.39
C ALA A 150 7.03 -4.33 1.53
N PHE A 151 7.21 -4.01 0.25
CA PHE A 151 6.18 -4.08 -0.76
C PHE A 151 6.20 -5.42 -1.50
N TYR A 152 5.09 -5.75 -2.10
CA TYR A 152 5.02 -6.71 -3.19
C TYR A 152 3.91 -6.32 -4.16
N PRO A 153 4.06 -6.62 -5.47
CA PRO A 153 3.00 -6.41 -6.44
C PRO A 153 1.99 -7.54 -6.41
N PHE A 154 0.74 -7.20 -6.66
CA PHE A 154 -0.36 -8.13 -6.87
C PHE A 154 -1.11 -7.76 -8.14
N VAL A 155 -1.28 -8.72 -9.05
CA VAL A 155 -1.94 -8.54 -10.35
C VAL A 155 -3.10 -9.52 -10.44
N PRO A 156 -4.31 -9.13 -9.98
CA PRO A 156 -5.49 -9.99 -10.09
C PRO A 156 -5.89 -10.15 -11.56
N THR A 157 -6.34 -11.36 -11.93
CA THR A 157 -6.90 -11.67 -13.25
C THR A 157 -8.40 -11.96 -13.18
N GLY A 158 -8.95 -12.02 -11.97
CA GLY A 158 -10.35 -12.24 -11.66
C GLY A 158 -10.62 -11.98 -10.18
N GLU A 159 -11.82 -12.29 -9.73
CA GLU A 159 -12.29 -12.02 -8.36
C GLU A 159 -12.13 -13.22 -7.43
N SER A 160 -11.87 -14.40 -7.99
CA SER A 160 -11.75 -15.64 -7.22
C SER A 160 -10.37 -15.80 -6.62
N GLU A 161 -10.31 -16.47 -5.49
CA GLU A 161 -9.05 -16.82 -4.84
C GLU A 161 -8.19 -17.68 -5.78
N GLY A 162 -6.98 -17.21 -6.07
CA GLY A 162 -6.07 -17.84 -7.03
C GLY A 162 -6.00 -17.14 -8.39
N ASP A 163 -6.98 -16.30 -8.75
CA ASP A 163 -6.99 -15.54 -10.00
C ASP A 163 -5.97 -14.40 -9.96
N ARG A 164 -4.72 -14.71 -10.32
CA ARG A 164 -3.61 -13.74 -10.32
C ARG A 164 -2.53 -14.10 -11.35
N ASP A 165 -1.85 -13.11 -11.88
CA ASP A 165 -0.76 -13.28 -12.85
C ASP A 165 0.61 -13.28 -12.15
N ARG A 166 0.99 -14.44 -11.61
CA ARG A 166 2.28 -14.66 -10.94
C ARG A 166 3.52 -14.30 -11.78
N PRO A 167 3.59 -14.67 -13.08
CA PRO A 167 4.71 -14.26 -13.94
C PRO A 167 4.86 -12.75 -14.05
N THR A 168 3.76 -12.02 -14.25
CA THR A 168 3.77 -10.55 -14.32
C THR A 168 4.17 -9.93 -12.98
N GLU A 169 3.64 -10.44 -11.86
CA GLU A 169 4.05 -10.00 -10.52
C GLU A 169 5.54 -10.18 -10.28
N ALA A 170 6.10 -11.34 -10.61
CA ALA A 170 7.52 -11.62 -10.41
C ALA A 170 8.41 -10.67 -11.21
N ARG A 171 8.05 -10.37 -12.46
CA ARG A 171 8.75 -9.39 -13.30
C ARG A 171 8.63 -7.98 -12.77
N LEU A 172 7.40 -7.54 -12.46
CA LEU A 172 7.14 -6.23 -11.88
C LEU A 172 7.92 -6.04 -10.57
N GLY A 173 7.96 -7.06 -9.71
CA GLY A 173 8.74 -7.00 -8.47
C GLY A 173 10.24 -6.82 -8.69
N GLN A 174 10.80 -7.34 -9.79
CA GLN A 174 12.19 -7.09 -10.17
C GLN A 174 12.39 -5.64 -10.64
N ASP A 175 11.48 -5.12 -11.47
CA ASP A 175 11.56 -3.75 -11.97
C ASP A 175 11.38 -2.74 -10.84
N LEU A 176 10.44 -2.97 -9.92
CA LEU A 176 10.26 -2.15 -8.73
C LEU A 176 11.54 -2.09 -7.87
N ARG A 177 12.24 -3.21 -7.68
CA ARG A 177 13.54 -3.23 -6.96
C ARG A 177 14.60 -2.41 -7.69
N LYS A 178 14.71 -2.51 -9.02
CA LYS A 178 15.64 -1.70 -9.84
C LYS A 178 15.39 -0.20 -9.65
N HIS A 179 14.13 0.18 -9.44
CA HIS A 179 13.73 1.56 -9.19
C HIS A 179 13.73 1.98 -7.72
N GLY A 180 14.23 1.11 -6.84
CA GLY A 180 14.52 1.45 -5.44
C GLY A 180 13.38 1.16 -4.46
N LEU A 181 12.29 0.51 -4.90
CA LEU A 181 11.24 0.07 -3.99
C LEU A 181 11.75 -1.06 -3.09
N ALA A 182 11.42 -0.98 -1.80
CA ALA A 182 11.72 -2.03 -0.83
C ALA A 182 10.77 -3.22 -1.04
N VAL A 183 11.09 -4.12 -1.99
CA VAL A 183 10.25 -5.27 -2.33
C VAL A 183 10.65 -6.51 -1.53
N GLU A 184 9.66 -7.21 -0.96
CA GLU A 184 9.84 -8.52 -0.30
C GLU A 184 10.53 -9.51 -1.24
N LYS A 185 11.57 -10.18 -0.74
CA LYS A 185 12.40 -11.06 -1.56
C LYS A 185 11.77 -12.42 -1.78
N SER A 186 11.04 -12.92 -0.79
CA SER A 186 10.41 -14.23 -0.85
C SER A 186 9.06 -14.15 -1.56
N LEU A 187 8.93 -14.80 -2.71
CA LEU A 187 7.67 -14.88 -3.46
C LEU A 187 6.58 -15.63 -2.70
N THR A 188 6.94 -16.48 -1.75
CA THR A 188 5.98 -17.22 -0.89
C THR A 188 5.29 -16.30 0.10
N GLU A 189 5.88 -15.13 0.38
CA GLU A 189 5.32 -14.10 1.24
C GLU A 189 4.39 -13.12 0.49
N TRP A 190 4.29 -13.25 -0.83
CA TRP A 190 3.39 -12.44 -1.65
C TRP A 190 1.98 -13.03 -1.61
N MET A 191 1.21 -12.54 -0.66
CA MET A 191 -0.16 -13.00 -0.45
C MET A 191 -1.10 -12.47 -1.53
N GLY A 192 -2.14 -13.23 -1.85
CA GLY A 192 -3.24 -12.72 -2.66
C GLY A 192 -4.19 -11.90 -1.79
N LEU A 193 -4.74 -10.85 -2.37
CA LEU A 193 -5.71 -9.99 -1.70
C LEU A 193 -6.88 -9.74 -2.66
N TRP A 194 -7.97 -10.47 -2.48
CA TRP A 194 -9.19 -10.33 -3.25
C TRP A 194 -10.26 -9.63 -2.42
N GLY A 195 -11.23 -8.99 -3.09
CA GLY A 195 -12.24 -8.19 -2.41
C GLY A 195 -11.72 -6.82 -1.97
N ILE A 196 -10.72 -6.28 -2.68
CA ILE A 196 -10.27 -4.88 -2.49
C ILE A 196 -11.43 -3.96 -2.90
N PRO A 197 -11.86 -3.02 -2.04
CA PRO A 197 -13.09 -2.24 -2.28
C PRO A 197 -12.96 -1.11 -3.31
N PHE A 198 -11.84 -1.04 -4.08
CA PHE A 198 -11.60 0.02 -5.07
C PHE A 198 -10.81 -0.49 -6.29
#